data_567bada6e98efc3db3bbcd551c5ac89e
#
_entry.id   567bada6e98efc3db3bbcd551c5ac89e
#
_cell.length_a   1.000
_cell.length_b   1.000
_cell.length_c   1.000
_cell.angle_alpha   90.00
_cell.angle_beta   90.00
_cell.angle_gamma   90.00
#
_symmetry.space_group_name_H-M   'P 1'
#
loop_
_entity.id
_entity.type
_entity.pdbx_description
1 polymer ?
#
loop_
_entity_poly.entity_id
_entity_poly.type
_entity_poly.pdbx_seq_one_letter_code
_entity_poly.pdbx_strand_id
1 'polypeptide(L)'
;MGRFFPAPAPAPALSRPSRLVFVSVELFRSPRLVAGAAIAAVLLLSSCADQASGDISTPTLSTAPRPGIATPSGSASPTSRASEGPLNIYAGAAAGKLSVTAEGAKSLVYVPNSRADTVQVIDPSTFRVIATYPTGREPQHVVPSWDMKTLWVNDDLGNDLVPINPQTGRPGRRVHVEDPYNLYFTPDGAHALVMAERLRRIDVLNPRTMALQRSLPVPCHGVNHADYAADLSFFVASCEFSGKLLVIDREATKVVKVINLNGTRTPGATSAHEAMRMGGPRSSLMPGASAMPQDVRLTPDGTRFLVADMLRNGIWVINARTQGVERFIPTGRGAHGIYPDREGRRVFVSNRDQGSISVLDAASLAVTATWKIRGGGSPDMGGVSADGRQLWLSGRYHDEVYVLDTTSGALIRRIKVNAGPHGLLVWPQPGSFSLGHTGNTR
;
A
#
# COMPACT_ATOMS: atom_id res chain seq x y z
N MET A 1 -27.75 28.88 65.80
CA MET A 1 -26.81 29.17 64.75
C MET A 1 -27.27 28.45 63.47
N GLY A 2 -28.04 29.15 62.66
CA GLY A 2 -28.64 28.58 61.43
C GLY A 2 -27.65 28.80 60.27
N ARG A 3 -27.43 27.71 59.50
CA ARG A 3 -26.67 27.77 58.25
C ARG A 3 -27.67 27.96 57.10
N PHE A 4 -27.55 29.13 56.44
CA PHE A 4 -28.23 29.37 55.16
C PHE A 4 -27.53 28.65 54.03
N PHE A 5 -28.25 27.86 53.22
CA PHE A 5 -27.83 27.37 51.93
C PHE A 5 -28.39 28.31 50.84
N PRO A 6 -27.61 28.69 49.85
CA PRO A 6 -28.11 29.46 48.72
C PRO A 6 -28.84 28.55 47.72
N ALA A 7 -29.89 29.10 47.10
CA ALA A 7 -30.71 28.45 46.09
C ALA A 7 -29.99 28.21 44.76
N PRO A 8 -30.35 27.18 43.98
CA PRO A 8 -29.72 26.90 42.68
C PRO A 8 -30.17 27.92 41.62
N ALA A 9 -29.23 28.25 40.71
CA ALA A 9 -29.45 29.13 39.57
C ALA A 9 -30.39 28.51 38.51
N PRO A 10 -31.16 29.29 37.74
CA PRO A 10 -32.07 28.79 36.73
C PRO A 10 -31.35 28.28 35.50
N ALA A 11 -31.89 27.21 34.89
CA ALA A 11 -31.43 26.56 33.66
C ALA A 11 -31.60 27.46 32.44
N PRO A 12 -30.68 27.39 31.44
CA PRO A 12 -30.78 28.18 30.22
C PRO A 12 -31.92 27.69 29.31
N ALA A 13 -32.59 28.65 28.67
CA ALA A 13 -33.74 28.44 27.80
C ALA A 13 -33.34 27.66 26.48
N LEU A 14 -34.16 26.70 26.13
CA LEU A 14 -34.08 25.95 24.85
C LEU A 14 -34.38 26.90 23.69
N SER A 15 -33.42 27.03 22.76
CA SER A 15 -33.60 27.74 21.50
C SER A 15 -34.39 26.85 20.51
N ARG A 16 -35.37 27.46 19.82
CA ARG A 16 -36.25 26.84 18.82
C ARG A 16 -35.45 26.39 17.57
N PRO A 17 -35.88 25.29 16.90
CA PRO A 17 -35.23 24.83 15.67
C PRO A 17 -35.60 25.74 14.48
N SER A 18 -34.57 26.09 13.70
CA SER A 18 -34.67 26.84 12.45
C SER A 18 -35.34 26.01 11.36
N ARG A 19 -36.23 26.65 10.61
CA ARG A 19 -37.02 26.08 9.50
C ARG A 19 -36.09 25.60 8.38
N LEU A 20 -36.28 24.34 7.96
CA LEU A 20 -35.77 23.79 6.70
C LEU A 20 -36.46 24.51 5.53
N VAL A 21 -35.63 25.13 4.69
CA VAL A 21 -36.05 25.65 3.38
C VAL A 21 -35.87 24.52 2.39
N PHE A 22 -36.96 23.99 1.86
CA PHE A 22 -36.97 23.11 0.69
C PHE A 22 -36.72 23.95 -0.57
N VAL A 23 -35.64 23.74 -1.26
CA VAL A 23 -35.43 24.24 -2.62
C VAL A 23 -35.88 23.14 -3.59
N SER A 24 -36.98 23.40 -4.27
CA SER A 24 -37.45 22.56 -5.38
C SER A 24 -36.56 22.75 -6.59
N VAL A 25 -35.98 21.66 -7.08
CA VAL A 25 -35.26 21.63 -8.36
C VAL A 25 -36.26 21.29 -9.46
N GLU A 26 -36.55 22.25 -10.31
CA GLU A 26 -37.33 22.02 -11.53
C GLU A 26 -36.50 21.34 -12.60
N LEU A 27 -37.05 20.25 -13.11
CA LEU A 27 -36.56 19.50 -14.26
C LEU A 27 -36.82 20.28 -15.56
N PHE A 28 -35.78 20.78 -16.20
CA PHE A 28 -35.83 21.23 -17.57
C PHE A 28 -35.73 20.05 -18.56
N ARG A 29 -36.82 19.80 -19.27
CA ARG A 29 -36.90 18.91 -20.43
C ARG A 29 -36.28 19.62 -21.63
N SER A 30 -35.38 18.97 -22.33
CA SER A 30 -34.86 19.37 -23.66
C SER A 30 -35.79 18.89 -24.80
N PRO A 31 -35.93 19.61 -25.90
CA PRO A 31 -36.45 19.05 -27.11
C PRO A 31 -35.35 18.61 -28.11
N ARG A 32 -35.68 17.54 -28.79
CA ARG A 32 -34.95 16.91 -29.89
C ARG A 32 -34.82 17.84 -31.08
N LEU A 33 -33.71 17.76 -31.80
CA LEU A 33 -33.67 18.05 -33.24
C LEU A 33 -32.77 17.02 -33.95
N VAL A 34 -33.36 16.49 -35.02
CA VAL A 34 -32.87 15.47 -35.96
C VAL A 34 -32.42 16.20 -37.21
N ALA A 35 -31.31 15.81 -37.80
CA ALA A 35 -30.96 15.86 -39.23
C ALA A 35 -29.46 15.45 -39.32
N GLY A 36 -28.97 14.53 -40.09
CA GLY A 36 -29.39 13.98 -41.37
C GLY A 36 -28.25 14.10 -42.36
N ALA A 37 -27.88 12.97 -42.97
CA ALA A 37 -27.14 12.80 -44.22
C ALA A 37 -25.61 13.08 -44.22
N ALA A 38 -24.74 12.42 -44.92
CA ALA A 38 -24.67 11.20 -45.77
C ALA A 38 -23.30 11.19 -46.44
N ILE A 39 -22.72 10.01 -46.60
CA ILE A 39 -21.94 9.49 -47.73
C ILE A 39 -20.66 10.24 -48.22
N ALA A 40 -19.52 9.54 -48.18
CA ALA A 40 -18.80 9.13 -49.41
C ALA A 40 -17.62 8.18 -49.07
N ALA A 41 -17.70 7.00 -49.63
CA ALA A 41 -16.61 6.06 -49.81
C ALA A 41 -15.77 6.46 -51.03
N VAL A 42 -14.45 6.32 -50.94
CA VAL A 42 -13.60 6.13 -52.13
C VAL A 42 -12.55 5.07 -51.79
N LEU A 43 -12.71 3.94 -52.45
CA LEU A 43 -11.70 2.94 -52.72
C LEU A 43 -10.72 3.43 -53.77
N LEU A 44 -9.44 3.20 -53.61
CA LEU A 44 -8.53 2.99 -54.75
C LEU A 44 -7.43 2.01 -54.35
N LEU A 45 -7.49 0.87 -55.00
CA LEU A 45 -6.44 -0.14 -55.16
C LEU A 45 -5.36 0.39 -56.10
N SER A 46 -4.10 0.09 -55.83
CA SER A 46 -3.16 -0.25 -56.92
C SER A 46 -1.98 -1.02 -56.36
N SER A 47 -1.82 -2.19 -56.92
CA SER A 47 -0.73 -3.11 -56.89
C SER A 47 0.49 -2.58 -57.65
N CYS A 48 1.70 -3.00 -57.25
CA CYS A 48 2.74 -3.46 -58.17
C CYS A 48 3.75 -4.31 -57.38
N ALA A 49 3.90 -5.53 -57.87
CA ALA A 49 4.97 -6.45 -57.53
C ALA A 49 6.22 -6.04 -58.33
N ASP A 50 7.39 -6.24 -57.73
CA ASP A 50 8.59 -6.56 -58.49
C ASP A 50 9.47 -7.53 -57.72
N GLN A 51 9.80 -8.61 -58.39
CA GLN A 51 10.70 -9.68 -57.99
C GLN A 51 12.13 -9.26 -58.29
N ALA A 52 13.05 -9.52 -57.36
CA ALA A 52 14.46 -9.67 -57.69
C ALA A 52 15.03 -10.88 -56.94
N SER A 53 15.35 -11.89 -57.76
CA SER A 53 16.10 -13.10 -57.38
C SER A 53 17.55 -12.73 -57.14
N GLY A 54 18.12 -13.20 -56.03
CA GLY A 54 19.53 -13.04 -55.73
C GLY A 54 20.08 -14.34 -55.06
N ASP A 55 21.06 -14.92 -55.67
CA ASP A 55 21.64 -16.22 -55.48
C ASP A 55 22.08 -16.58 -54.07
N ILE A 56 21.85 -17.84 -53.71
CA ILE A 56 22.36 -18.56 -52.57
C ILE A 56 23.80 -19.02 -52.88
N SER A 57 24.79 -18.49 -52.20
CA SER A 57 26.13 -19.07 -52.16
C SER A 57 26.41 -19.63 -50.77
N THR A 58 26.51 -20.92 -50.67
CA THR A 58 26.97 -21.70 -49.53
C THR A 58 28.50 -21.60 -49.40
N PRO A 59 29.08 -21.33 -48.23
CA PRO A 59 30.49 -21.56 -47.97
C PRO A 59 30.74 -22.96 -47.41
N THR A 60 31.59 -23.69 -48.08
CA THR A 60 32.19 -24.96 -47.74
C THR A 60 32.86 -25.01 -46.40
N LEU A 61 32.63 -26.08 -45.64
CA LEU A 61 33.36 -26.46 -44.44
C LEU A 61 34.82 -26.79 -44.78
N SER A 62 35.76 -26.07 -44.17
CA SER A 62 37.18 -26.44 -44.10
C SER A 62 37.46 -27.14 -42.79
N THR A 63 37.87 -28.41 -42.87
CA THR A 63 38.37 -29.21 -41.75
C THR A 63 39.82 -28.87 -41.41
N ALA A 64 40.06 -28.44 -40.19
CA ALA A 64 41.43 -28.38 -39.62
C ALA A 64 41.51 -29.28 -38.37
N PRO A 65 42.68 -29.89 -38.09
CA PRO A 65 42.82 -31.05 -37.21
C PRO A 65 42.81 -30.66 -35.71
N ARG A 66 42.22 -31.56 -34.92
CA ARG A 66 42.20 -31.49 -33.44
C ARG A 66 43.59 -31.67 -32.84
N PRO A 67 43.99 -30.88 -31.84
CA PRO A 67 45.08 -31.26 -30.93
C PRO A 67 44.53 -32.09 -29.76
N GLY A 68 45.39 -32.97 -29.26
CA GLY A 68 45.06 -34.03 -28.31
C GLY A 68 44.62 -33.60 -26.94
N ILE A 69 43.82 -34.48 -26.37
CA ILE A 69 43.26 -34.44 -25.00
C ILE A 69 44.43 -34.73 -24.02
N ALA A 70 44.77 -33.76 -23.19
CA ALA A 70 45.53 -33.98 -21.96
C ALA A 70 44.50 -34.02 -20.79
N THR A 71 44.41 -35.14 -20.14
CA THR A 71 43.66 -35.34 -18.90
C THR A 71 44.43 -34.71 -17.72
N PRO A 72 43.86 -33.76 -16.96
CA PRO A 72 44.38 -33.47 -15.64
C PRO A 72 43.57 -34.28 -14.61
N SER A 73 44.20 -35.27 -14.03
CA SER A 73 43.78 -35.82 -12.73
C SER A 73 43.99 -34.72 -11.68
N GLY A 74 42.91 -34.13 -11.25
CA GLY A 74 42.88 -33.22 -10.11
C GLY A 74 41.59 -33.47 -9.34
N SER A 75 41.69 -34.29 -8.29
CA SER A 75 40.63 -34.44 -7.28
C SER A 75 40.43 -33.09 -6.59
N ALA A 76 39.46 -32.31 -7.07
CA ALA A 76 38.94 -31.17 -6.36
C ALA A 76 37.91 -31.69 -5.34
N SER A 77 38.27 -31.64 -4.06
CA SER A 77 37.33 -31.78 -2.94
C SER A 77 36.17 -30.79 -3.16
N PRO A 78 34.92 -31.18 -2.85
CA PRO A 78 33.80 -30.27 -2.93
C PRO A 78 34.03 -29.15 -1.91
N THR A 79 34.29 -27.94 -2.39
CA THR A 79 34.22 -26.73 -1.61
C THR A 79 32.83 -26.71 -0.94
N SER A 80 32.84 -26.73 0.38
CA SER A 80 31.65 -26.59 1.22
C SER A 80 30.86 -25.37 0.70
N ARG A 81 29.66 -25.62 0.14
CA ARG A 81 28.65 -24.58 0.00
C ARG A 81 28.46 -23.98 1.37
N ALA A 82 28.86 -22.72 1.55
CA ALA A 82 28.44 -21.95 2.69
C ALA A 82 26.91 -22.14 2.80
N SER A 83 26.44 -22.56 3.94
CA SER A 83 25.00 -22.69 4.20
C SER A 83 24.40 -21.30 3.98
N GLU A 84 23.72 -21.11 2.86
CA GLU A 84 22.88 -19.93 2.68
C GLU A 84 21.93 -19.91 3.87
N GLY A 85 21.98 -18.82 4.63
CA GLY A 85 21.05 -18.60 5.75
C GLY A 85 19.60 -18.70 5.25
N PRO A 86 18.62 -18.77 6.15
CA PRO A 86 17.21 -18.87 5.75
C PRO A 86 16.88 -17.73 4.77
N LEU A 87 16.11 -18.08 3.73
CA LEU A 87 15.68 -17.11 2.73
C LEU A 87 15.06 -15.87 3.40
N ASN A 88 15.55 -14.69 3.03
CA ASN A 88 14.95 -13.42 3.45
C ASN A 88 14.71 -12.56 2.21
N ILE A 89 13.45 -12.45 1.77
CA ILE A 89 13.07 -11.68 0.58
C ILE A 89 13.36 -10.19 0.71
N TYR A 90 13.50 -9.69 1.94
CA TYR A 90 13.85 -8.30 2.25
C TYR A 90 15.37 -8.08 2.44
N ALA A 91 16.21 -9.08 2.16
CA ALA A 91 17.66 -8.97 2.34
C ALA A 91 18.26 -7.80 1.53
N GLY A 92 17.70 -7.50 0.36
CA GLY A 92 18.05 -6.31 -0.44
C GLY A 92 17.63 -4.98 0.18
N ALA A 93 16.63 -5.00 1.07
CA ALA A 93 16.08 -3.84 1.78
C ALA A 93 16.50 -3.81 3.27
N ALA A 94 17.58 -4.53 3.64
CA ALA A 94 18.14 -4.49 4.98
C ALA A 94 18.72 -3.11 5.33
N ALA A 95 19.00 -2.88 6.62
CA ALA A 95 19.56 -1.62 7.09
C ALA A 95 20.82 -1.23 6.33
N GLY A 96 20.90 0.02 5.87
CA GLY A 96 22.05 0.54 5.12
C GLY A 96 22.13 0.12 3.63
N LYS A 97 21.20 -0.67 3.13
CA LYS A 97 21.13 -1.11 1.72
C LYS A 97 20.37 -0.10 0.84
N LEU A 98 20.80 1.16 0.84
CA LEU A 98 20.22 2.16 -0.04
C LEU A 98 20.66 1.95 -1.49
N SER A 99 19.76 2.18 -2.44
CA SER A 99 20.13 2.31 -3.85
C SER A 99 20.85 3.63 -4.10
N VAL A 100 21.67 3.71 -5.16
CA VAL A 100 22.34 4.96 -5.55
C VAL A 100 21.35 6.13 -5.72
N THR A 101 20.14 5.84 -6.20
CA THR A 101 19.08 6.85 -6.32
C THR A 101 18.61 7.36 -4.95
N ALA A 102 18.49 6.46 -3.98
CA ALA A 102 18.00 6.79 -2.64
C ALA A 102 19.09 7.44 -1.76
N GLU A 103 20.37 7.11 -1.96
CA GLU A 103 21.49 7.69 -1.20
C GLU A 103 21.59 9.21 -1.31
N GLY A 104 21.28 9.77 -2.49
CA GLY A 104 21.31 11.24 -2.70
C GLY A 104 20.06 11.97 -2.21
N ALA A 105 19.03 11.28 -1.69
CA ALA A 105 17.79 11.88 -1.27
C ALA A 105 17.91 12.52 0.12
N LYS A 106 17.09 13.55 0.36
CA LYS A 106 16.93 14.11 1.71
C LYS A 106 16.24 13.12 2.62
N SER A 107 16.76 12.92 3.84
CA SER A 107 16.09 12.17 4.88
C SER A 107 14.90 12.99 5.41
N LEU A 108 13.69 12.60 5.02
CA LEU A 108 12.44 13.31 5.35
C LEU A 108 11.31 12.29 5.57
N VAL A 109 10.28 12.70 6.31
CA VAL A 109 9.06 11.92 6.46
C VAL A 109 7.91 12.71 5.87
N TYR A 110 7.17 12.09 4.96
CA TYR A 110 6.04 12.68 4.25
C TYR A 110 4.73 12.16 4.81
N VAL A 111 3.87 13.05 5.27
CA VAL A 111 2.61 12.72 5.95
C VAL A 111 1.43 13.25 5.14
N PRO A 112 0.69 12.39 4.43
CA PRO A 112 -0.55 12.80 3.78
C PRO A 112 -1.64 12.94 4.84
N ASN A 113 -2.36 14.07 4.82
CA ASN A 113 -3.39 14.41 5.79
C ASN A 113 -4.75 14.46 5.08
N SER A 114 -5.46 13.34 5.11
CA SER A 114 -6.64 13.09 4.27
C SER A 114 -7.83 14.01 4.53
N ARG A 115 -7.95 14.56 5.75
CA ARG A 115 -9.03 15.50 6.10
C ARG A 115 -8.60 16.97 6.02
N ALA A 116 -7.36 17.23 5.61
CA ALA A 116 -6.82 18.57 5.48
C ALA A 116 -6.29 18.88 4.08
N ASP A 117 -6.37 17.93 3.14
CA ASP A 117 -5.95 18.07 1.75
C ASP A 117 -4.50 18.59 1.62
N THR A 118 -3.62 18.08 2.47
CA THR A 118 -2.21 18.48 2.52
C THR A 118 -1.28 17.29 2.68
N VAL A 119 -0.03 17.46 2.22
CA VAL A 119 1.10 16.65 2.65
C VAL A 119 2.03 17.51 3.51
N GLN A 120 2.37 17.01 4.70
CA GLN A 120 3.37 17.64 5.57
C GLN A 120 4.69 16.92 5.51
N VAL A 121 5.78 17.67 5.61
CA VAL A 121 7.14 17.16 5.57
C VAL A 121 7.75 17.34 6.96
N ILE A 122 8.23 16.25 7.54
CA ILE A 122 8.89 16.24 8.85
C ILE A 122 10.39 15.99 8.66
N ASP A 123 11.22 16.76 9.32
CA ASP A 123 12.63 16.47 9.49
C ASP A 123 12.82 15.44 10.63
N PRO A 124 13.27 14.20 10.34
CA PRO A 124 13.41 13.16 11.35
C PRO A 124 14.53 13.42 12.36
N SER A 125 15.47 14.33 12.10
CA SER A 125 16.53 14.69 13.02
C SER A 125 16.05 15.62 14.13
N THR A 126 15.08 16.49 13.82
CA THR A 126 14.50 17.47 14.75
C THR A 126 13.09 17.12 15.21
N PHE A 127 12.44 16.17 14.55
CA PHE A 127 11.03 15.79 14.74
C PHE A 127 10.06 16.97 14.53
N ARG A 128 10.41 17.91 13.64
CA ARG A 128 9.60 19.09 13.35
C ARG A 128 9.00 19.01 11.95
N VAL A 129 7.77 19.47 11.83
CA VAL A 129 7.17 19.78 10.52
C VAL A 129 7.93 20.99 9.95
N ILE A 130 8.57 20.81 8.79
CA ILE A 130 9.39 21.84 8.12
C ILE A 130 8.71 22.42 6.88
N ALA A 131 7.70 21.74 6.36
CA ALA A 131 6.90 22.22 5.23
C ALA A 131 5.50 21.62 5.26
N THR A 132 4.54 22.36 4.67
CA THR A 132 3.17 21.90 4.41
C THR A 132 2.82 22.32 2.98
N TYR A 133 2.42 21.36 2.16
CA TYR A 133 2.03 21.60 0.78
C TYR A 133 0.56 21.21 0.56
N PRO A 134 -0.23 22.04 -0.13
CA PRO A 134 -1.57 21.63 -0.56
C PRO A 134 -1.47 20.55 -1.63
N THR A 135 -2.34 19.56 -1.55
CA THR A 135 -2.48 18.47 -2.52
C THR A 135 -3.87 18.50 -3.15
N GLY A 136 -4.29 17.44 -3.82
CA GLY A 136 -5.67 17.20 -4.15
C GLY A 136 -6.50 16.85 -2.91
N ARG A 137 -7.75 16.44 -3.15
CA ARG A 137 -8.66 16.07 -2.06
C ARG A 137 -8.35 14.68 -1.55
N GLU A 138 -8.31 14.54 -0.22
CA GLU A 138 -8.17 13.29 0.50
C GLU A 138 -6.88 12.51 0.11
N PRO A 139 -5.68 13.08 0.38
CA PRO A 139 -4.43 12.36 0.21
C PRO A 139 -4.37 11.16 1.16
N GLN A 140 -4.20 9.96 0.60
CA GLN A 140 -4.19 8.70 1.37
C GLN A 140 -2.77 8.18 1.63
N HIS A 141 -1.93 8.12 0.61
CA HIS A 141 -0.59 7.53 0.71
C HIS A 141 0.47 8.39 0.05
N VAL A 142 1.72 8.25 0.49
CA VAL A 142 2.90 8.71 -0.24
C VAL A 142 3.73 7.49 -0.64
N VAL A 143 3.91 7.30 -1.95
CA VAL A 143 4.44 6.07 -2.53
C VAL A 143 5.66 6.35 -3.38
N PRO A 144 6.81 5.67 -3.16
CA PRO A 144 7.97 5.80 -4.06
C PRO A 144 7.66 5.16 -5.42
N SER A 145 8.08 5.82 -6.52
CA SER A 145 8.10 5.21 -7.85
C SER A 145 8.98 3.96 -7.86
N TRP A 146 8.79 3.08 -8.84
CA TRP A 146 9.57 1.85 -8.97
C TRP A 146 11.09 2.12 -8.94
N ASP A 147 11.55 3.14 -9.67
CA ASP A 147 12.96 3.55 -9.75
C ASP A 147 13.42 4.48 -8.61
N MET A 148 12.53 4.74 -7.63
CA MET A 148 12.77 5.59 -6.45
C MET A 148 13.13 7.05 -6.76
N LYS A 149 12.84 7.54 -7.99
CA LYS A 149 13.17 8.91 -8.41
C LYS A 149 12.06 9.92 -8.15
N THR A 150 10.86 9.45 -7.85
CA THR A 150 9.69 10.27 -7.57
C THR A 150 8.93 9.69 -6.39
N LEU A 151 8.40 10.53 -5.52
CA LEU A 151 7.44 10.13 -4.50
C LEU A 151 6.05 10.63 -4.93
N TRP A 152 5.06 9.77 -4.96
CA TRP A 152 3.72 10.10 -5.40
C TRP A 152 2.77 10.24 -4.22
N VAL A 153 2.13 11.39 -4.06
CA VAL A 153 0.99 11.57 -3.15
C VAL A 153 -0.27 11.17 -3.89
N ASN A 154 -1.03 10.26 -3.30
CA ASN A 154 -2.24 9.71 -3.89
C ASN A 154 -3.45 10.47 -3.34
N ASP A 155 -4.04 11.34 -4.14
CA ASP A 155 -5.21 12.16 -3.76
C ASP A 155 -6.50 11.47 -4.22
N ASP A 156 -7.03 10.59 -3.39
CA ASP A 156 -8.10 9.64 -3.72
C ASP A 156 -9.37 10.34 -4.26
N LEU A 157 -9.98 11.22 -3.48
CA LEU A 157 -11.14 12.00 -3.94
C LEU A 157 -10.76 13.17 -4.86
N GLY A 158 -9.49 13.51 -4.93
CA GLY A 158 -8.94 14.51 -5.85
C GLY A 158 -8.87 14.02 -7.28
N ASN A 159 -8.82 12.69 -7.46
CA ASN A 159 -8.54 12.06 -8.75
C ASN A 159 -7.24 12.58 -9.37
N ASP A 160 -6.19 12.68 -8.55
CA ASP A 160 -4.88 13.07 -9.03
C ASP A 160 -3.73 12.46 -8.20
N LEU A 161 -2.54 12.46 -8.79
CA LEU A 161 -1.27 12.15 -8.14
C LEU A 161 -0.41 13.40 -8.11
N VAL A 162 0.19 13.71 -6.96
CA VAL A 162 1.16 14.79 -6.82
C VAL A 162 2.56 14.23 -6.72
N PRO A 163 3.45 14.47 -7.72
CA PRO A 163 4.83 14.05 -7.62
C PRO A 163 5.61 14.93 -6.64
N ILE A 164 6.44 14.33 -5.80
CA ILE A 164 7.42 15.01 -4.97
C ILE A 164 8.82 14.60 -5.44
N ASN A 165 9.67 15.57 -5.65
CA ASN A 165 11.08 15.33 -5.95
C ASN A 165 11.81 14.97 -4.64
N PRO A 166 12.38 13.75 -4.50
CA PRO A 166 13.00 13.30 -3.26
C PRO A 166 14.31 14.02 -2.91
N GLN A 167 14.96 14.66 -3.89
CA GLN A 167 16.19 15.44 -3.66
C GLN A 167 15.88 16.81 -3.01
N THR A 168 14.77 17.41 -3.40
CA THR A 168 14.38 18.74 -2.90
C THR A 168 13.31 18.69 -1.82
N GLY A 169 12.53 17.61 -1.75
CA GLY A 169 11.35 17.47 -0.90
C GLY A 169 10.16 18.32 -1.35
N ARG A 170 10.16 18.84 -2.58
CA ARG A 170 9.13 19.76 -3.09
C ARG A 170 8.18 19.06 -4.06
N PRO A 171 6.88 19.39 -4.03
CA PRO A 171 5.91 18.86 -4.98
C PRO A 171 6.09 19.48 -6.37
N GLY A 172 5.74 18.71 -7.39
CA GLY A 172 5.63 19.13 -8.77
C GLY A 172 4.17 19.33 -9.20
N ARG A 173 3.95 19.32 -10.52
CA ARG A 173 2.63 19.47 -11.12
C ARG A 173 1.80 18.20 -10.94
N ARG A 174 0.54 18.35 -10.55
CA ARG A 174 -0.44 17.24 -10.43
C ARG A 174 -0.66 16.54 -11.77
N VAL A 175 -0.87 15.23 -11.70
CA VAL A 175 -1.23 14.38 -12.83
C VAL A 175 -2.60 13.77 -12.55
N HIS A 176 -3.53 13.91 -13.50
CA HIS A 176 -4.86 13.33 -13.35
C HIS A 176 -4.81 11.80 -13.41
N VAL A 177 -5.33 11.16 -12.38
CA VAL A 177 -5.51 9.70 -12.26
C VAL A 177 -6.78 9.47 -11.46
N GLU A 178 -7.72 8.71 -12.00
CA GLU A 178 -8.98 8.46 -11.31
C GLU A 178 -8.82 7.54 -10.11
N ASP A 179 -9.43 7.93 -8.97
CA ASP A 179 -9.59 7.10 -7.77
C ASP A 179 -8.29 6.45 -7.27
N PRO A 180 -7.18 7.21 -7.10
CA PRO A 180 -5.88 6.64 -6.78
C PRO A 180 -5.75 6.40 -5.26
N TYR A 181 -6.51 5.46 -4.71
CA TYR A 181 -6.42 5.15 -3.29
C TYR A 181 -4.99 4.72 -2.90
N ASN A 182 -4.41 3.79 -3.66
CA ASN A 182 -3.03 3.34 -3.44
C ASN A 182 -2.33 3.07 -4.78
N LEU A 183 -0.99 3.06 -4.77
CA LEU A 183 -0.15 2.92 -5.95
C LEU A 183 0.88 1.80 -5.76
N TYR A 184 0.98 0.94 -6.75
CA TYR A 184 1.94 -0.16 -6.83
C TYR A 184 2.65 -0.15 -8.18
N PHE A 185 3.63 -1.03 -8.34
CA PHE A 185 4.37 -1.18 -9.60
C PHE A 185 4.58 -2.66 -9.89
N THR A 186 4.57 -3.03 -11.17
CA THR A 186 5.00 -4.36 -11.59
C THR A 186 6.49 -4.55 -11.27
N PRO A 187 6.94 -5.78 -10.99
CA PRO A 187 8.32 -6.03 -10.55
C PRO A 187 9.41 -5.60 -11.52
N ASP A 188 9.09 -5.52 -12.81
CA ASP A 188 10.00 -5.02 -13.86
C ASP A 188 9.92 -3.50 -14.08
N GLY A 189 9.01 -2.82 -13.34
CA GLY A 189 8.77 -1.39 -13.50
C GLY A 189 8.09 -0.99 -14.81
N ALA A 190 7.55 -1.96 -15.56
CA ALA A 190 6.89 -1.69 -16.83
C ALA A 190 5.54 -0.97 -16.67
N HIS A 191 4.86 -1.20 -15.54
CA HIS A 191 3.54 -0.62 -15.27
C HIS A 191 3.44 -0.08 -13.84
N ALA A 192 2.66 0.99 -13.68
CA ALA A 192 2.12 1.41 -12.40
C ALA A 192 0.69 0.84 -12.23
N LEU A 193 0.34 0.43 -11.02
CA LEU A 193 -0.93 -0.20 -10.69
C LEU A 193 -1.65 0.67 -9.65
N VAL A 194 -2.75 1.29 -10.03
CA VAL A 194 -3.59 2.07 -9.13
C VAL A 194 -4.73 1.22 -8.60
N MET A 195 -4.84 1.13 -7.29
CA MET A 195 -5.99 0.54 -6.64
C MET A 195 -7.13 1.56 -6.63
N ALA A 196 -8.00 1.47 -7.65
CA ALA A 196 -9.18 2.33 -7.79
C ALA A 196 -10.33 1.72 -6.96
N GLU A 197 -10.31 2.03 -5.66
CA GLU A 197 -11.10 1.39 -4.63
C GLU A 197 -12.61 1.55 -4.84
N ARG A 198 -13.05 2.78 -5.09
CA ARG A 198 -14.46 3.13 -5.32
C ARG A 198 -14.95 2.62 -6.67
N LEU A 199 -14.07 2.62 -7.68
CA LEU A 199 -14.35 2.19 -9.04
C LEU A 199 -14.29 0.66 -9.21
N ARG A 200 -13.84 -0.06 -8.18
CA ARG A 200 -13.78 -1.52 -8.16
C ARG A 200 -12.96 -2.10 -9.31
N ARG A 201 -11.78 -1.54 -9.51
CA ARG A 201 -10.87 -1.95 -10.57
C ARG A 201 -9.42 -1.66 -10.18
N ILE A 202 -8.50 -2.26 -10.86
CA ILE A 202 -7.09 -1.90 -10.83
C ILE A 202 -6.75 -1.27 -12.17
N ASP A 203 -6.34 -0.01 -12.13
CA ASP A 203 -5.91 0.69 -13.33
C ASP A 203 -4.41 0.48 -13.55
N VAL A 204 -4.07 0.06 -14.75
CA VAL A 204 -2.70 -0.17 -15.20
C VAL A 204 -2.25 1.00 -16.06
N LEU A 205 -1.21 1.70 -15.59
CA LEU A 205 -0.77 2.95 -16.17
C LEU A 205 0.69 2.85 -16.66
N ASN A 206 1.04 3.75 -17.54
CA ASN A 206 2.44 3.99 -17.85
C ASN A 206 3.15 4.56 -16.60
N PRO A 207 4.22 3.94 -16.08
CA PRO A 207 4.81 4.33 -14.79
C PRO A 207 5.54 5.68 -14.80
N ARG A 208 5.81 6.26 -15.99
CA ARG A 208 6.49 7.56 -16.14
C ARG A 208 5.53 8.71 -16.34
N THR A 209 4.44 8.48 -17.08
CA THR A 209 3.46 9.52 -17.44
C THR A 209 2.18 9.44 -16.63
N MET A 210 1.94 8.33 -15.93
CA MET A 210 0.70 7.97 -15.26
C MET A 210 -0.52 7.96 -16.19
N ALA A 211 -0.30 7.82 -17.50
CA ALA A 211 -1.38 7.67 -18.48
C ALA A 211 -1.98 6.26 -18.37
N LEU A 212 -3.31 6.19 -18.33
CA LEU A 212 -4.05 4.93 -18.28
C LEU A 212 -3.79 4.10 -19.56
N GLN A 213 -3.47 2.84 -19.40
CA GLN A 213 -3.26 1.88 -20.50
C GLN A 213 -4.41 0.87 -20.57
N ARG A 214 -4.85 0.35 -19.43
CA ARG A 214 -5.98 -0.59 -19.31
C ARG A 214 -6.49 -0.62 -17.87
N SER A 215 -7.67 -1.21 -17.69
CA SER A 215 -8.26 -1.44 -16.37
C SER A 215 -8.61 -2.91 -16.19
N LEU A 216 -8.37 -3.46 -15.00
CA LEU A 216 -8.83 -4.77 -14.58
C LEU A 216 -10.01 -4.60 -13.62
N PRO A 217 -11.26 -4.86 -14.03
CA PRO A 217 -12.38 -4.91 -13.10
C PRO A 217 -12.20 -6.01 -12.04
N VAL A 218 -12.55 -5.73 -10.79
CA VAL A 218 -12.40 -6.69 -9.71
C VAL A 218 -13.76 -7.05 -9.08
N PRO A 219 -13.96 -8.32 -8.66
CA PRO A 219 -15.24 -8.81 -8.14
C PRO A 219 -15.40 -8.50 -6.64
N CYS A 220 -14.99 -7.31 -6.20
CA CYS A 220 -15.07 -6.91 -4.80
C CYS A 220 -15.23 -5.39 -4.64
N HIS A 221 -15.45 -4.95 -3.41
CA HIS A 221 -15.46 -3.54 -3.01
C HIS A 221 -14.28 -3.27 -2.08
N GLY A 222 -13.61 -2.14 -2.26
CA GLY A 222 -12.51 -1.74 -1.41
C GLY A 222 -11.18 -2.41 -1.75
N VAL A 223 -10.84 -2.58 -3.04
CA VAL A 223 -9.50 -3.05 -3.42
C VAL A 223 -8.47 -1.98 -3.08
N ASN A 224 -7.54 -2.26 -2.12
CA ASN A 224 -6.71 -1.17 -1.59
C ASN A 224 -5.25 -1.53 -1.29
N HIS A 225 -4.94 -2.61 -0.61
CA HIS A 225 -3.55 -2.96 -0.25
C HIS A 225 -3.12 -4.26 -0.89
N ALA A 226 -1.83 -4.37 -1.24
CA ALA A 226 -1.29 -5.55 -1.91
C ALA A 226 0.19 -5.82 -1.59
N ASP A 227 0.62 -7.07 -1.74
CA ASP A 227 2.03 -7.44 -1.84
C ASP A 227 2.24 -8.58 -2.82
N TYR A 228 3.41 -8.62 -3.43
CA TYR A 228 3.83 -9.65 -4.38
C TYR A 228 4.32 -10.91 -3.68
N ALA A 229 4.13 -12.08 -4.32
CA ALA A 229 4.76 -13.33 -3.92
C ALA A 229 6.30 -13.24 -4.00
N ALA A 230 6.99 -14.18 -3.36
CA ALA A 230 8.45 -14.17 -3.31
C ALA A 230 9.11 -14.28 -4.70
N ASP A 231 8.51 -15.04 -5.59
CA ASP A 231 8.94 -15.23 -6.99
C ASP A 231 8.42 -14.12 -7.93
N LEU A 232 7.68 -13.16 -7.39
CA LEU A 232 7.10 -12.04 -8.12
C LEU A 232 6.12 -12.45 -9.25
N SER A 233 5.59 -13.68 -9.23
CA SER A 233 4.71 -14.20 -10.28
C SER A 233 3.25 -13.77 -10.16
N PHE A 234 2.81 -13.38 -8.96
CA PHE A 234 1.48 -12.87 -8.66
C PHE A 234 1.54 -11.96 -7.43
N PHE A 235 0.45 -11.26 -7.16
CA PHE A 235 0.25 -10.53 -5.91
C PHE A 235 -1.10 -10.85 -5.28
N VAL A 236 -1.19 -10.62 -3.98
CA VAL A 236 -2.44 -10.70 -3.21
C VAL A 236 -2.89 -9.29 -2.87
N ALA A 237 -4.15 -8.96 -3.19
CA ALA A 237 -4.75 -7.68 -2.85
C ALA A 237 -5.92 -7.86 -1.88
N SER A 238 -6.05 -6.95 -0.90
CA SER A 238 -7.19 -6.91 0.02
C SER A 238 -8.38 -6.17 -0.59
N CYS A 239 -9.60 -6.61 -0.21
CA CYS A 239 -10.86 -5.98 -0.55
C CYS A 239 -11.58 -5.63 0.74
N GLU A 240 -11.29 -4.47 1.28
CA GLU A 240 -11.66 -3.99 2.61
C GLU A 240 -13.13 -4.18 2.92
N PHE A 241 -14.01 -3.68 2.04
CA PHE A 241 -15.44 -3.64 2.32
C PHE A 241 -16.20 -4.92 1.98
N SER A 242 -15.52 -5.89 1.36
CA SER A 242 -16.11 -7.17 0.95
C SER A 242 -15.65 -8.36 1.78
N GLY A 243 -14.66 -8.20 2.66
CA GLY A 243 -14.07 -9.30 3.41
C GLY A 243 -13.43 -10.37 2.51
N LYS A 244 -12.78 -9.97 1.43
CA LYS A 244 -12.16 -10.85 0.43
C LYS A 244 -10.72 -10.48 0.19
N LEU A 245 -9.96 -11.44 -0.35
CA LEU A 245 -8.65 -11.19 -0.97
C LEU A 245 -8.71 -11.65 -2.42
N LEU A 246 -7.94 -10.98 -3.26
CA LEU A 246 -7.76 -11.34 -4.67
C LEU A 246 -6.33 -11.81 -4.89
N VAL A 247 -6.17 -12.94 -5.57
CA VAL A 247 -4.91 -13.33 -6.17
C VAL A 247 -4.94 -12.88 -7.61
N ILE A 248 -3.97 -12.07 -8.01
CA ILE A 248 -3.93 -11.40 -9.29
C ILE A 248 -2.59 -11.74 -9.94
N ASP A 249 -2.58 -11.99 -11.24
CA ASP A 249 -1.34 -12.26 -11.96
C ASP A 249 -0.40 -11.05 -11.95
N ARG A 250 0.88 -11.30 -12.17
CA ARG A 250 1.97 -10.33 -12.06
C ARG A 250 1.70 -8.98 -12.71
N GLU A 251 1.06 -9.01 -13.90
CA GLU A 251 0.83 -7.83 -14.73
C GLU A 251 -0.55 -7.21 -14.53
N ALA A 252 -1.33 -7.69 -13.56
CA ALA A 252 -2.73 -7.28 -13.35
C ALA A 252 -3.59 -7.41 -14.63
N THR A 253 -3.47 -8.56 -15.33
CA THR A 253 -4.31 -8.84 -16.51
C THR A 253 -5.58 -9.61 -16.13
N LYS A 254 -5.55 -10.37 -15.04
CA LYS A 254 -6.68 -11.17 -14.55
C LYS A 254 -6.64 -11.44 -13.06
N VAL A 255 -7.83 -11.57 -12.47
CA VAL A 255 -8.00 -12.17 -11.15
C VAL A 255 -7.91 -13.68 -11.28
N VAL A 256 -6.91 -14.29 -10.66
CA VAL A 256 -6.65 -15.75 -10.72
C VAL A 256 -7.53 -16.48 -9.71
N LYS A 257 -7.71 -15.89 -8.50
CA LYS A 257 -8.46 -16.51 -7.41
C LYS A 257 -9.07 -15.45 -6.50
N VAL A 258 -10.22 -15.79 -5.93
CA VAL A 258 -10.84 -15.01 -4.85
C VAL A 258 -10.81 -15.85 -3.58
N ILE A 259 -10.26 -15.28 -2.50
CA ILE A 259 -10.25 -15.89 -1.17
C ILE A 259 -11.30 -15.17 -0.33
N ASN A 260 -12.30 -15.90 0.15
CA ASN A 260 -13.36 -15.34 0.99
C ASN A 260 -13.00 -15.52 2.47
N LEU A 261 -12.88 -14.42 3.21
CA LEU A 261 -12.59 -14.41 4.65
C LEU A 261 -13.87 -14.39 5.50
N ASN A 262 -15.02 -14.11 4.88
CA ASN A 262 -16.30 -14.06 5.58
C ASN A 262 -16.73 -15.46 6.02
N GLY A 263 -17.30 -15.55 7.23
CA GLY A 263 -17.78 -16.82 7.78
C GLY A 263 -16.68 -17.78 8.25
N THR A 264 -15.42 -17.47 8.02
CA THR A 264 -14.29 -18.28 8.51
C THR A 264 -14.23 -18.16 10.04
N ARG A 265 -14.31 -19.30 10.74
CA ARG A 265 -14.19 -19.33 12.22
C ARG A 265 -12.74 -18.99 12.60
N THR A 266 -12.60 -18.03 13.51
CA THR A 266 -11.30 -17.59 14.04
C THR A 266 -11.31 -17.78 15.54
N PRO A 267 -10.55 -18.74 16.09
CA PRO A 267 -10.38 -18.86 17.53
C PRO A 267 -9.82 -17.56 18.11
N GLY A 268 -10.47 -17.00 19.15
CA GLY A 268 -10.01 -15.80 19.85
C GLY A 268 -10.38 -14.47 19.18
N ALA A 269 -11.06 -14.46 18.04
CA ALA A 269 -11.61 -13.22 17.46
C ALA A 269 -12.84 -12.76 18.24
N THR A 270 -12.92 -11.47 18.55
CA THR A 270 -14.16 -10.83 19.02
C THR A 270 -15.27 -11.01 17.99
N SER A 271 -16.50 -11.25 18.46
CA SER A 271 -17.62 -11.37 17.53
C SER A 271 -17.80 -10.07 16.72
N ALA A 272 -18.18 -10.19 15.45
CA ALA A 272 -18.48 -9.03 14.59
C ALA A 272 -19.49 -8.05 15.26
N HIS A 273 -20.36 -8.55 16.14
CA HIS A 273 -21.32 -7.76 16.91
C HIS A 273 -20.66 -6.84 17.94
N GLU A 274 -19.58 -7.28 18.56
CA GLU A 274 -18.86 -6.52 19.59
C GLU A 274 -17.93 -5.46 18.95
N ALA A 275 -17.34 -5.80 17.81
CA ALA A 275 -16.60 -4.86 16.98
C ALA A 275 -17.52 -3.75 16.41
N MET A 276 -18.80 -4.05 16.15
CA MET A 276 -19.79 -3.08 15.67
C MET A 276 -20.16 -1.97 16.66
N ARG A 277 -19.84 -2.07 17.92
CA ARG A 277 -20.15 -1.04 18.93
C ARG A 277 -19.11 0.10 19.03
N MET A 278 -17.96 0.00 18.37
CA MET A 278 -16.81 0.87 18.62
C MET A 278 -16.42 1.91 17.56
N GLY A 279 -17.33 2.28 16.63
CA GLY A 279 -17.25 3.58 15.92
C GLY A 279 -16.20 3.76 14.80
N GLY A 280 -15.82 2.71 14.06
CA GLY A 280 -15.01 2.85 12.83
C GLY A 280 -15.83 3.17 11.56
N PRO A 281 -15.25 3.42 10.38
CA PRO A 281 -15.95 3.74 9.13
C PRO A 281 -16.71 2.53 8.57
N ARG A 282 -17.83 2.20 9.21
CA ARG A 282 -18.63 0.99 8.97
C ARG A 282 -19.72 1.17 7.93
N SER A 283 -19.99 2.39 7.51
CA SER A 283 -20.99 2.70 6.49
C SER A 283 -20.65 2.14 5.11
N SER A 284 -19.40 1.73 4.90
CA SER A 284 -18.90 1.21 3.61
C SER A 284 -18.90 -0.32 3.50
N LEU A 285 -19.09 -1.06 4.63
CA LEU A 285 -19.11 -2.53 4.58
C LEU A 285 -20.31 -3.04 3.79
N MET A 286 -20.04 -4.00 2.91
CA MET A 286 -21.07 -4.67 2.15
C MET A 286 -21.93 -5.56 3.06
N PRO A 287 -23.23 -5.73 2.76
CA PRO A 287 -24.09 -6.66 3.48
C PRO A 287 -23.48 -8.06 3.54
N GLY A 288 -23.38 -8.64 4.74
CA GLY A 288 -22.80 -9.96 4.97
C GLY A 288 -21.26 -9.98 5.09
N ALA A 289 -20.58 -8.86 4.96
CA ALA A 289 -19.16 -8.79 5.27
C ALA A 289 -18.94 -8.96 6.78
N SER A 290 -18.05 -9.88 7.15
CA SER A 290 -17.69 -10.17 8.54
C SER A 290 -16.17 -10.12 8.77
N ALA A 291 -15.43 -9.67 7.78
CA ALA A 291 -14.01 -9.38 7.77
C ALA A 291 -13.76 -8.04 7.07
N MET A 292 -12.69 -7.33 7.46
CA MET A 292 -12.29 -6.04 6.91
C MET A 292 -10.76 -6.05 6.70
N PRO A 293 -10.30 -6.80 5.67
CA PRO A 293 -8.87 -6.93 5.40
C PRO A 293 -8.27 -5.60 4.98
N GLN A 294 -7.11 -5.28 5.56
CA GLN A 294 -6.35 -4.06 5.36
C GLN A 294 -5.00 -4.39 4.69
N ASP A 295 -3.88 -3.93 5.29
CA ASP A 295 -2.54 -4.14 4.75
C ASP A 295 -2.25 -5.62 4.50
N VAL A 296 -1.53 -5.88 3.41
CA VAL A 296 -1.04 -7.19 2.99
C VAL A 296 0.48 -7.14 2.95
N ARG A 297 1.13 -8.10 3.62
CA ARG A 297 2.59 -8.17 3.64
C ARG A 297 3.07 -9.61 3.59
N LEU A 298 4.04 -9.89 2.68
CA LEU A 298 4.68 -11.19 2.63
C LEU A 298 5.63 -11.36 3.82
N THR A 299 5.70 -12.56 4.41
CA THR A 299 6.67 -12.87 5.47
C THR A 299 8.10 -12.83 4.92
N PRO A 300 9.12 -12.53 5.76
CA PRO A 300 10.51 -12.49 5.32
C PRO A 300 10.99 -13.78 4.65
N ASP A 301 10.49 -14.94 5.05
CA ASP A 301 10.79 -16.23 4.43
C ASP A 301 10.06 -16.47 3.10
N GLY A 302 9.18 -15.55 2.69
CA GLY A 302 8.43 -15.61 1.44
C GLY A 302 7.34 -16.68 1.39
N THR A 303 7.02 -17.34 2.50
CA THR A 303 6.13 -18.51 2.49
C THR A 303 4.67 -18.18 2.78
N ARG A 304 4.38 -17.00 3.38
CA ARG A 304 3.03 -16.61 3.81
C ARG A 304 2.76 -15.14 3.56
N PHE A 305 1.53 -14.81 3.21
CA PHE A 305 1.03 -13.45 3.31
C PHE A 305 0.35 -13.26 4.67
N LEU A 306 0.69 -12.17 5.32
CA LEU A 306 0.02 -11.65 6.50
C LEU A 306 -0.97 -10.59 6.04
N VAL A 307 -2.22 -10.68 6.48
CA VAL A 307 -3.27 -9.72 6.12
C VAL A 307 -3.91 -9.21 7.40
N ALA A 308 -3.76 -7.92 7.68
CA ALA A 308 -4.40 -7.30 8.83
C ALA A 308 -5.92 -7.28 8.62
N ASP A 309 -6.68 -7.49 9.69
CA ASP A 309 -8.15 -7.40 9.66
C ASP A 309 -8.63 -6.51 10.81
N MET A 310 -9.09 -5.33 10.45
CA MET A 310 -9.50 -4.30 11.39
C MET A 310 -10.77 -4.71 12.16
N LEU A 311 -11.69 -5.42 11.50
CA LEU A 311 -12.94 -5.87 12.11
C LEU A 311 -12.73 -7.08 13.04
N ARG A 312 -11.80 -7.99 12.66
CA ARG A 312 -11.50 -9.20 13.41
C ARG A 312 -10.44 -9.01 14.49
N ASN A 313 -9.74 -7.86 14.50
CA ASN A 313 -8.72 -7.51 15.51
C ASN A 313 -7.49 -8.45 15.49
N GLY A 314 -6.95 -8.70 14.32
CA GLY A 314 -5.79 -9.57 14.15
C GLY A 314 -5.35 -9.70 12.71
N ILE A 315 -4.60 -10.74 12.42
CA ILE A 315 -4.04 -11.00 11.09
C ILE A 315 -4.43 -12.39 10.59
N TRP A 316 -4.79 -12.47 9.34
CA TRP A 316 -4.91 -13.71 8.59
C TRP A 316 -3.54 -14.15 8.11
N VAL A 317 -3.26 -15.44 8.17
CA VAL A 317 -2.08 -16.09 7.60
C VAL A 317 -2.52 -16.87 6.38
N ILE A 318 -2.04 -16.46 5.21
CA ILE A 318 -2.37 -17.06 3.93
C ILE A 318 -1.12 -17.76 3.39
N ASN A 319 -1.21 -19.02 3.09
CA ASN A 319 -0.10 -19.76 2.46
C ASN A 319 0.17 -19.23 1.05
N ALA A 320 1.39 -18.80 0.75
CA ALA A 320 1.73 -18.20 -0.53
C ALA A 320 1.65 -19.22 -1.70
N ARG A 321 1.96 -20.48 -1.45
CA ARG A 321 1.95 -21.53 -2.49
C ARG A 321 0.55 -22.04 -2.80
N THR A 322 -0.26 -22.36 -1.76
CA THR A 322 -1.61 -22.92 -1.94
C THR A 322 -2.68 -21.85 -2.07
N GLN A 323 -2.35 -20.60 -1.70
CA GLN A 323 -3.27 -19.46 -1.64
C GLN A 323 -4.50 -19.79 -0.79
N GLY A 324 -4.29 -20.52 0.29
CA GLY A 324 -5.30 -20.90 1.26
C GLY A 324 -5.10 -20.21 2.60
N VAL A 325 -6.19 -20.00 3.34
CA VAL A 325 -6.14 -19.52 4.72
C VAL A 325 -5.56 -20.62 5.59
N GLU A 326 -4.43 -20.37 6.30
CA GLU A 326 -3.84 -21.33 7.25
C GLU A 326 -4.42 -21.14 8.65
N ARG A 327 -4.41 -19.91 9.14
CA ARG A 327 -4.86 -19.57 10.49
C ARG A 327 -5.14 -18.07 10.63
N PHE A 328 -5.67 -17.70 11.78
CA PHE A 328 -5.80 -16.32 12.24
C PHE A 328 -5.02 -16.14 13.54
N ILE A 329 -4.36 -14.99 13.67
CA ILE A 329 -3.58 -14.62 14.86
C ILE A 329 -4.22 -13.37 15.46
N PRO A 330 -4.81 -13.45 16.66
CA PRO A 330 -5.28 -12.26 17.36
C PRO A 330 -4.10 -11.33 17.68
N THR A 331 -4.27 -10.03 17.46
CA THR A 331 -3.29 -8.98 17.80
C THR A 331 -3.90 -7.97 18.77
N GLY A 332 -4.45 -6.88 18.25
CA GLY A 332 -5.13 -5.86 19.02
C GLY A 332 -6.29 -5.26 18.20
N ARG A 333 -7.15 -4.47 18.87
CA ARG A 333 -8.31 -3.89 18.19
C ARG A 333 -7.89 -2.94 17.07
N GLY A 334 -8.52 -3.11 15.90
CA GLY A 334 -8.27 -2.31 14.72
C GLY A 334 -6.92 -2.61 14.07
N ALA A 335 -6.53 -3.89 13.92
CA ALA A 335 -5.30 -4.29 13.23
C ALA A 335 -5.28 -3.71 11.81
N HIS A 336 -4.19 -3.01 11.42
CA HIS A 336 -4.18 -2.23 10.17
C HIS A 336 -2.88 -2.37 9.37
N GLY A 337 -1.77 -1.73 9.73
CA GLY A 337 -0.52 -1.77 9.00
C GLY A 337 0.43 -2.88 9.48
N ILE A 338 1.23 -3.45 8.58
CA ILE A 338 2.16 -4.56 8.83
C ILE A 338 3.54 -4.19 8.32
N TYR A 339 4.56 -4.23 9.19
CA TYR A 339 5.92 -3.78 8.87
C TYR A 339 6.96 -4.80 9.35
N PRO A 340 7.66 -5.52 8.46
CA PRO A 340 8.86 -6.27 8.83
C PRO A 340 9.96 -5.33 9.34
N ASP A 341 10.73 -5.77 10.34
CA ASP A 341 11.96 -5.08 10.69
C ASP A 341 13.04 -5.28 9.60
N ARG A 342 14.11 -4.49 9.64
CA ARG A 342 15.13 -4.51 8.58
C ARG A 342 15.97 -5.79 8.55
N GLU A 343 15.97 -6.54 9.63
CA GLU A 343 16.65 -7.83 9.71
C GLU A 343 15.74 -9.02 9.34
N GLY A 344 14.45 -8.79 9.15
CA GLY A 344 13.46 -9.82 8.83
C GLY A 344 13.20 -10.79 9.99
N ARG A 345 13.47 -10.38 11.24
CA ARG A 345 13.27 -11.20 12.44
C ARG A 345 11.96 -10.93 13.15
N ARG A 346 11.40 -9.74 12.99
CA ARG A 346 10.16 -9.32 13.63
C ARG A 346 9.22 -8.68 12.62
N VAL A 347 7.94 -8.73 12.96
CA VAL A 347 6.89 -8.03 12.23
C VAL A 347 6.10 -7.18 13.22
N PHE A 348 5.94 -5.90 12.90
CA PHE A 348 5.14 -4.95 13.68
C PHE A 348 3.75 -4.82 13.06
N VAL A 349 2.71 -4.94 13.87
CA VAL A 349 1.32 -4.77 13.45
C VAL A 349 0.69 -3.63 14.24
N SER A 350 0.26 -2.57 13.56
CA SER A 350 -0.45 -1.47 14.21
C SER A 350 -1.88 -1.88 14.56
N ASN A 351 -2.32 -1.52 15.78
CA ASN A 351 -3.66 -1.77 16.28
C ASN A 351 -4.33 -0.40 16.51
N ARG A 352 -4.98 0.11 15.48
CA ARG A 352 -5.47 1.50 15.38
C ARG A 352 -6.41 1.86 16.53
N ASP A 353 -7.40 1.01 16.82
CA ASP A 353 -8.42 1.29 17.82
C ASP A 353 -7.98 0.98 19.25
N GLN A 354 -6.92 0.18 19.40
CA GLN A 354 -6.34 -0.14 20.71
C GLN A 354 -5.26 0.85 21.14
N GLY A 355 -4.66 1.57 20.19
CA GLY A 355 -3.52 2.45 20.48
C GLY A 355 -2.27 1.67 20.85
N SER A 356 -1.99 0.58 20.11
CA SER A 356 -0.86 -0.30 20.38
C SER A 356 -0.23 -0.87 19.12
N ILE A 357 0.94 -1.46 19.26
CA ILE A 357 1.64 -2.22 18.23
C ILE A 357 1.87 -3.64 18.74
N SER A 358 1.43 -4.65 18.03
CA SER A 358 1.81 -6.04 18.29
C SER A 358 3.11 -6.37 17.59
N VAL A 359 4.03 -7.02 18.31
CA VAL A 359 5.33 -7.47 17.80
C VAL A 359 5.27 -8.98 17.63
N LEU A 360 5.48 -9.46 16.43
CA LEU A 360 5.54 -10.88 16.14
C LEU A 360 6.97 -11.29 15.84
N ASP A 361 7.34 -12.49 16.28
CA ASP A 361 8.49 -13.19 15.72
C ASP A 361 8.20 -13.61 14.28
N ALA A 362 9.07 -13.27 13.34
CA ALA A 362 8.79 -13.45 11.92
C ALA A 362 8.76 -14.92 11.48
N ALA A 363 9.47 -15.81 12.17
CA ALA A 363 9.55 -17.22 11.81
C ALA A 363 8.34 -18.01 12.34
N SER A 364 8.04 -17.88 13.64
CA SER A 364 6.95 -18.59 14.31
C SER A 364 5.60 -17.89 14.15
N LEU A 365 5.59 -16.59 13.86
CA LEU A 365 4.45 -15.68 13.87
C LEU A 365 3.77 -15.60 15.25
N ALA A 366 4.48 -15.93 16.31
CA ALA A 366 4.00 -15.74 17.67
C ALA A 366 4.04 -14.26 18.06
N VAL A 367 3.00 -13.77 18.72
CA VAL A 367 3.01 -12.42 19.32
C VAL A 367 3.91 -12.45 20.54
N THR A 368 5.06 -11.78 20.48
CA THR A 368 6.08 -11.75 21.52
C THR A 368 5.96 -10.55 22.46
N ALA A 369 5.36 -9.47 21.97
CA ALA A 369 5.12 -8.27 22.76
C ALA A 369 3.94 -7.44 22.21
N THR A 370 3.40 -6.59 23.07
CA THR A 370 2.43 -5.54 22.67
C THR A 370 2.87 -4.22 23.28
N TRP A 371 3.27 -3.28 22.43
CA TRP A 371 3.68 -1.94 22.82
C TRP A 371 2.48 -0.98 22.81
N LYS A 372 2.19 -0.37 23.93
CA LYS A 372 1.11 0.62 24.02
C LYS A 372 1.64 2.02 23.74
N ILE A 373 0.95 2.79 22.92
CA ILE A 373 1.25 4.22 22.77
C ILE A 373 0.96 4.91 24.10
N ARG A 374 2.01 5.41 24.75
CA ARG A 374 1.89 6.11 26.04
C ARG A 374 0.99 7.33 25.89
N GLY A 375 -0.06 7.42 26.71
CA GLY A 375 -1.07 8.47 26.63
C GLY A 375 -2.18 8.22 25.59
N GLY A 376 -2.29 6.97 25.10
CA GLY A 376 -3.26 6.61 24.05
C GLY A 376 -2.80 6.96 22.64
N GLY A 377 -3.55 6.62 21.63
CA GLY A 377 -3.24 6.90 20.24
C GLY A 377 -4.04 6.06 19.27
N SER A 378 -3.85 6.28 17.97
CA SER A 378 -4.46 5.52 16.89
C SER A 378 -3.41 5.20 15.82
N PRO A 379 -2.36 4.40 16.17
CA PRO A 379 -1.29 4.06 15.23
C PRO A 379 -1.85 3.37 14.00
N ASP A 380 -1.50 3.90 12.84
CA ASP A 380 -2.12 3.51 11.59
C ASP A 380 -1.07 3.03 10.58
N MET A 381 -0.77 3.82 9.58
CA MET A 381 0.14 3.48 8.49
C MET A 381 1.46 4.23 8.58
N GLY A 382 2.55 3.60 8.11
CA GLY A 382 3.87 4.23 8.12
C GLY A 382 4.99 3.33 7.64
N GLY A 383 6.10 3.28 8.39
CA GLY A 383 7.26 2.48 8.00
C GLY A 383 8.41 2.52 8.99
N VAL A 384 9.33 1.59 8.80
CA VAL A 384 10.59 1.51 9.55
C VAL A 384 11.63 2.40 8.88
N SER A 385 12.41 3.16 9.66
CA SER A 385 13.52 3.98 9.16
C SER A 385 14.56 3.16 8.41
N ALA A 386 15.37 3.82 7.58
CA ALA A 386 16.38 3.14 6.76
C ALA A 386 17.43 2.39 7.60
N ASP A 387 17.75 2.88 8.78
CA ASP A 387 18.66 2.26 9.74
C ASP A 387 18.02 1.18 10.61
N GLY A 388 16.71 0.97 10.48
CA GLY A 388 15.95 -0.01 11.25
C GLY A 388 15.60 0.39 12.69
N ARG A 389 16.01 1.56 13.16
CA ARG A 389 15.92 1.93 14.58
C ARG A 389 14.61 2.54 15.01
N GLN A 390 13.85 3.09 14.08
CA GLN A 390 12.61 3.81 14.38
C GLN A 390 11.45 3.25 13.56
N LEU A 391 10.31 3.08 14.22
CA LEU A 391 9.02 2.82 13.60
C LEU A 391 8.21 4.11 13.66
N TRP A 392 7.85 4.64 12.48
CA TRP A 392 7.05 5.84 12.31
C TRP A 392 5.64 5.45 11.88
N LEU A 393 4.64 5.91 12.62
CA LEU A 393 3.23 5.62 12.34
C LEU A 393 2.40 6.88 12.41
N SER A 394 1.52 7.08 11.44
CA SER A 394 0.47 8.10 11.54
C SER A 394 -0.51 7.75 12.65
N GLY A 395 -1.09 8.77 13.26
CA GLY A 395 -2.11 8.66 14.29
C GLY A 395 -3.45 9.16 13.76
N ARG A 396 -4.13 8.33 12.95
CA ARG A 396 -5.27 8.66 12.09
C ARG A 396 -6.34 9.51 12.76
N TYR A 397 -6.70 9.20 14.02
CA TYR A 397 -7.80 9.84 14.73
C TYR A 397 -7.35 10.87 15.75
N HIS A 398 -6.02 11.03 15.94
CA HIS A 398 -5.42 11.95 16.90
C HIS A 398 -4.65 13.09 16.25
N ASP A 399 -4.56 13.11 14.90
CA ASP A 399 -3.85 14.11 14.13
C ASP A 399 -2.39 14.25 14.58
N GLU A 400 -1.71 13.11 14.70
CA GLU A 400 -0.34 12.97 15.20
C GLU A 400 0.47 12.00 14.34
N VAL A 401 1.78 12.03 14.52
CA VAL A 401 2.71 10.98 14.12
C VAL A 401 3.42 10.46 15.35
N TYR A 402 3.52 9.14 15.48
CA TYR A 402 4.24 8.45 16.55
C TYR A 402 5.56 7.95 16.03
N VAL A 403 6.63 8.18 16.80
CA VAL A 403 7.96 7.63 16.55
C VAL A 403 8.31 6.71 17.71
N LEU A 404 8.54 5.44 17.42
CA LEU A 404 8.88 4.43 18.41
C LEU A 404 10.28 3.87 18.15
N ASP A 405 10.99 3.55 19.21
CA ASP A 405 12.20 2.74 19.15
C ASP A 405 11.84 1.28 18.79
N THR A 406 12.44 0.74 17.74
CA THR A 406 12.10 -0.62 17.25
C THR A 406 12.60 -1.74 18.16
N THR A 407 13.51 -1.47 19.07
CA THR A 407 14.05 -2.48 20.01
C THR A 407 13.18 -2.61 21.25
N SER A 408 12.86 -1.48 21.86
CA SER A 408 12.17 -1.42 23.14
C SER A 408 10.66 -1.13 23.05
N GLY A 409 10.20 -0.59 21.90
CA GLY A 409 8.85 -0.08 21.73
C GLY A 409 8.60 1.25 22.47
N ALA A 410 9.66 1.87 23.01
CA ALA A 410 9.54 3.16 23.69
C ALA A 410 9.09 4.25 22.72
N LEU A 411 8.10 5.04 23.14
CA LEU A 411 7.65 6.22 22.38
C LEU A 411 8.72 7.32 22.49
N ILE A 412 9.44 7.57 21.39
CA ILE A 412 10.48 8.60 21.26
C ILE A 412 9.82 9.97 21.13
N ARG A 413 8.80 10.09 20.27
CA ARG A 413 8.16 11.37 19.98
C ARG A 413 6.69 11.22 19.58
N ARG A 414 5.91 12.24 19.91
CA ARG A 414 4.61 12.57 19.31
C ARG A 414 4.77 13.88 18.55
N ILE A 415 4.30 13.92 17.33
CA ILE A 415 4.41 15.09 16.46
C ILE A 415 2.99 15.45 16.01
N LYS A 416 2.54 16.67 16.33
CA LYS A 416 1.26 17.16 15.82
C LYS A 416 1.37 17.45 14.34
N VAL A 417 0.35 17.00 13.60
CA VAL A 417 0.19 17.20 12.16
C VAL A 417 -1.22 17.66 11.85
N ASN A 418 -1.51 17.90 10.57
CA ASN A 418 -2.86 18.26 10.13
C ASN A 418 -3.82 17.06 10.24
N ALA A 419 -5.11 17.34 10.03
CA ALA A 419 -6.18 16.38 10.29
C ALA A 419 -6.15 15.15 9.36
N GLY A 420 -6.30 13.96 9.96
CA GLY A 420 -6.43 12.69 9.26
C GLY A 420 -5.15 12.18 8.61
N PRO A 421 -3.98 12.17 9.29
CA PRO A 421 -2.77 11.56 8.74
C PRO A 421 -2.99 10.08 8.44
N HIS A 422 -2.45 9.57 7.30
CA HIS A 422 -2.62 8.18 6.89
C HIS A 422 -1.30 7.55 6.41
N GLY A 423 -1.22 7.08 5.20
CA GLY A 423 -0.09 6.34 4.67
C GLY A 423 1.20 7.16 4.54
N LEU A 424 1.84 7.48 5.68
CA LEU A 424 3.09 8.24 5.70
C LEU A 424 4.25 7.42 5.13
N LEU A 425 5.18 8.11 4.50
CA LEU A 425 6.41 7.54 3.99
C LEU A 425 7.62 8.07 4.76
N VAL A 426 8.41 7.16 5.33
CA VAL A 426 9.76 7.47 5.82
C VAL A 426 10.74 7.34 4.64
N TRP A 427 11.45 8.39 4.29
CA TRP A 427 12.34 8.41 3.14
C TRP A 427 13.75 8.89 3.54
N PRO A 428 14.84 8.32 2.96
CA PRO A 428 14.88 7.24 1.97
C PRO A 428 14.55 5.86 2.54
N GLN A 429 14.17 4.92 1.65
CA GLN A 429 13.99 3.51 1.97
C GLN A 429 15.12 2.67 1.39
N PRO A 430 15.61 1.63 2.11
CA PRO A 430 16.54 0.64 1.55
C PRO A 430 15.83 -0.21 0.47
N GLY A 431 16.63 -0.78 -0.44
CA GLY A 431 16.17 -1.63 -1.53
C GLY A 431 16.63 -1.14 -2.89
N SER A 432 16.55 -2.01 -3.88
CA SER A 432 16.95 -1.72 -5.26
C SER A 432 15.83 -1.07 -6.06
N PHE A 433 14.58 -1.41 -5.75
CA PHE A 433 13.36 -0.87 -6.38
C PHE A 433 12.18 -0.91 -5.42
N SER A 434 11.15 -0.14 -5.74
CA SER A 434 9.89 -0.10 -4.99
C SER A 434 8.80 -0.88 -5.72
N LEU A 435 8.09 -1.73 -5.00
CA LEU A 435 6.84 -2.34 -5.47
C LEU A 435 5.61 -1.48 -5.15
N GLY A 436 5.82 -0.32 -4.52
CA GLY A 436 4.75 0.60 -4.17
C GLY A 436 4.42 0.65 -2.69
N HIS A 437 3.24 1.15 -2.36
CA HIS A 437 2.78 1.42 -1.00
C HIS A 437 3.79 2.26 -0.20
N THR A 438 3.72 2.30 1.12
CA THR A 438 4.58 3.15 1.99
C THR A 438 5.96 2.54 2.28
N GLY A 439 6.58 1.86 1.30
CA GLY A 439 7.93 1.31 1.45
C GLY A 439 8.01 -0.21 1.27
N ASN A 440 7.21 -0.75 0.37
CA ASN A 440 7.36 -2.13 -0.08
C ASN A 440 8.50 -2.21 -1.10
N THR A 441 9.74 -2.29 -0.60
CA THR A 441 10.97 -2.33 -1.40
C THR A 441 11.60 -3.72 -1.41
N ARG A 442 12.35 -4.01 -2.47
CA ARG A 442 13.12 -5.25 -2.61
C ARG A 442 14.59 -4.98 -2.94
#